data_368a026db3b3823a07be0c39d0884d75
#
_entry.id   368a026db3b3823a07be0c39d0884d75
#
_cell.length_a   1.000
_cell.length_b   1.000
_cell.length_c   1.000
_cell.angle_alpha   90.00
_cell.angle_beta   90.00
_cell.angle_gamma   90.00
#
_symmetry.space_group_name_H-M   'P 1'
#
loop_
_entity.id
_entity.type
_entity.pdbx_description
1 polymer ?
#
loop_
_entity_poly.entity_id
_entity_poly.type
_entity_poly.pdbx_seq_one_letter_code
_entity_poly.pdbx_strand_id
1 'polypeptide(L)'
;MASYRRQQVSPYLLFFIITSSQIGVGVLGFQRIISKDAGYDAWISVIIAGLVVNIVVWFMYKLLMNAQGDIIDAHKKFFGNIVGSALSLLILIYYVIASISVLRLYIEIVQVWMFPSISTWLLSIIILLLCYYIVSGGFRVVVGIAFLSGLFTALLWALLFHLPHKYIHMDNILPIFDHSFKDLLLSAKNSIYTMAGFEILLMVFPFIRNGNSSQKFAQWGVAFSTLVFTLSAFTTFLLLSEKQIEHVIWARIYIAKLVHFPFLERFEYILISSFLIKVISILALLLWSSSRGLKLIFKWKQKYTLIFISVISFIVCQLLETRYQINAFADYTSRISLYIFYVYIPIFSIVFMIMKSGKAK
;
A
#
# COMPACT_ATOMS: atom_id res chain seq x y z
N MET A 1 21.57 -14.02 13.96
CA MET A 1 21.94 -12.57 13.86
C MET A 1 22.93 -12.26 12.72
N ALA A 2 23.95 -13.07 12.43
CA ALA A 2 24.92 -12.77 11.35
C ALA A 2 24.33 -12.68 9.93
N SER A 3 23.30 -13.46 9.60
CA SER A 3 22.64 -13.46 8.29
C SER A 3 21.89 -12.17 7.97
N TYR A 4 21.32 -11.50 8.98
CA TYR A 4 20.62 -10.23 8.80
C TYR A 4 21.57 -9.07 8.46
N ARG A 5 22.77 -9.04 9.09
CA ARG A 5 23.74 -7.93 8.94
C ARG A 5 24.17 -7.72 7.48
N ARG A 6 24.33 -8.81 6.71
CA ARG A 6 24.72 -8.71 5.29
C ARG A 6 23.65 -8.11 4.38
N GLN A 7 22.36 -8.16 4.77
CA GLN A 7 21.24 -7.68 3.95
C GLN A 7 20.63 -6.39 4.48
N GLN A 8 21.16 -5.84 5.57
CA GLN A 8 20.65 -4.58 6.13
C GLN A 8 20.84 -3.40 5.18
N VAL A 9 19.85 -2.53 5.20
CA VAL A 9 19.80 -1.27 4.45
C VAL A 9 19.82 -0.06 5.38
N SER A 10 20.13 1.11 4.83
CA SER A 10 20.16 2.36 5.61
C SER A 10 18.77 2.78 6.08
N PRO A 11 18.65 3.42 7.28
CA PRO A 11 17.36 3.79 7.86
C PRO A 11 16.50 4.68 6.97
N TYR A 12 17.10 5.59 6.19
CA TYR A 12 16.36 6.50 5.30
C TYR A 12 15.63 5.77 4.16
N LEU A 13 16.11 4.58 3.76
CA LEU A 13 15.44 3.79 2.72
C LEU A 13 14.06 3.29 3.17
N LEU A 14 13.79 3.28 4.47
CA LEU A 14 12.47 2.95 4.99
C LEU A 14 11.40 3.97 4.57
N PHE A 15 11.75 5.24 4.41
CA PHE A 15 10.87 6.24 3.81
C PHE A 15 10.36 5.77 2.45
N PHE A 16 11.27 5.32 1.58
CA PHE A 16 10.91 4.85 0.24
C PHE A 16 10.15 3.51 0.26
N ILE A 17 10.47 2.62 1.19
CA ILE A 17 9.72 1.36 1.36
C ILE A 17 8.25 1.67 1.71
N ILE A 18 8.02 2.55 2.69
CA ILE A 18 6.66 2.92 3.14
C ILE A 18 5.92 3.68 2.04
N THR A 19 6.51 4.72 1.47
CA THR A 19 5.87 5.52 0.41
C THR A 19 5.58 4.69 -0.83
N SER A 20 6.50 3.79 -1.21
CA SER A 20 6.31 2.93 -2.37
C SER A 20 5.20 1.91 -2.15
N SER A 21 5.05 1.36 -0.94
CA SER A 21 4.00 0.39 -0.63
C SER A 21 2.63 1.03 -0.42
N GLN A 22 2.54 2.25 0.12
CA GLN A 22 1.27 2.94 0.32
C GLN A 22 0.71 3.59 -0.95
N ILE A 23 1.56 4.28 -1.72
CA ILE A 23 1.12 4.95 -2.95
C ILE A 23 1.07 3.92 -4.08
N GLY A 24 -0.01 3.17 -4.15
CA GLY A 24 -0.28 2.15 -5.16
C GLY A 24 -1.41 2.54 -6.10
N VAL A 25 -2.01 1.54 -6.74
CA VAL A 25 -3.11 1.69 -7.69
C VAL A 25 -4.32 2.42 -7.07
N GLY A 26 -4.54 2.27 -5.77
CA GLY A 26 -5.64 2.89 -5.05
C GLY A 26 -5.69 4.41 -5.18
N VAL A 27 -4.54 5.11 -5.27
CA VAL A 27 -4.50 6.57 -5.40
C VAL A 27 -5.16 7.09 -6.68
N LEU A 28 -5.34 6.24 -7.68
CA LEU A 28 -5.92 6.61 -8.97
C LEU A 28 -7.44 6.74 -8.94
N GLY A 29 -8.13 6.16 -7.95
CA GLY A 29 -9.60 6.12 -7.96
C GLY A 29 -10.29 6.15 -6.59
N PHE A 30 -9.58 6.41 -5.49
CA PHE A 30 -10.17 6.42 -4.14
C PHE A 30 -11.11 7.61 -3.89
N GLN A 31 -10.96 8.68 -4.66
CA GLN A 31 -11.71 9.93 -4.48
C GLN A 31 -13.22 9.71 -4.50
N ARG A 32 -13.70 8.87 -5.43
CA ARG A 32 -15.10 8.47 -5.52
C ARG A 32 -15.61 7.78 -4.25
N ILE A 33 -14.74 7.02 -3.57
CA ILE A 33 -15.13 6.26 -2.38
C ILE A 33 -15.25 7.19 -1.18
N ILE A 34 -14.29 8.08 -1.01
CA ILE A 34 -14.25 9.00 0.14
C ILE A 34 -15.29 10.13 0.04
N SER A 35 -15.62 10.57 -1.19
CA SER A 35 -16.61 11.64 -1.38
C SER A 35 -18.06 11.22 -1.10
N LYS A 36 -18.34 9.90 -1.02
CA LYS A 36 -19.71 9.42 -0.74
C LYS A 36 -20.24 9.83 0.62
N ASP A 37 -19.37 9.93 1.62
CA ASP A 37 -19.76 10.21 3.00
C ASP A 37 -19.55 11.69 3.36
N ALA A 38 -18.50 12.33 2.83
CA ALA A 38 -18.07 13.69 3.22
C ALA A 38 -17.93 14.64 2.03
N GLY A 39 -18.57 14.35 0.89
CA GLY A 39 -18.55 15.22 -0.28
C GLY A 39 -17.15 15.75 -0.60
N TYR A 40 -17.04 17.05 -0.80
CA TYR A 40 -15.77 17.72 -1.07
C TYR A 40 -14.91 17.98 0.18
N ASP A 41 -15.47 17.85 1.40
CA ASP A 41 -14.68 17.88 2.64
C ASP A 41 -13.84 16.61 2.86
N ALA A 42 -14.01 15.59 2.01
CA ALA A 42 -13.33 14.31 2.14
C ALA A 42 -11.79 14.40 2.10
N TRP A 43 -11.18 15.47 1.58
CA TRP A 43 -9.74 15.70 1.68
C TRP A 43 -9.26 15.86 3.13
N ILE A 44 -10.10 16.40 4.02
CA ILE A 44 -9.84 16.51 5.46
C ILE A 44 -9.81 15.11 6.08
N SER A 45 -10.72 14.24 5.65
CA SER A 45 -10.78 12.84 6.08
C SER A 45 -9.51 12.05 5.76
N VAL A 46 -8.85 12.38 4.65
CA VAL A 46 -7.54 11.78 4.29
C VAL A 46 -6.45 12.19 5.29
N ILE A 47 -6.45 13.43 5.76
CA ILE A 47 -5.50 13.89 6.80
C ILE A 47 -5.76 13.13 8.11
N ILE A 48 -7.02 13.00 8.52
CA ILE A 48 -7.39 12.23 9.72
C ILE A 48 -6.91 10.78 9.59
N ALA A 49 -7.15 10.13 8.44
CA ALA A 49 -6.67 8.78 8.17
C ALA A 49 -5.15 8.68 8.27
N GLY A 50 -4.42 9.62 7.71
CA GLY A 50 -2.96 9.67 7.79
C GLY A 50 -2.42 9.80 9.22
N LEU A 51 -3.08 10.58 10.06
CA LEU A 51 -2.74 10.66 11.49
C LEU A 51 -2.96 9.33 12.20
N VAL A 52 -4.07 8.66 11.93
CA VAL A 52 -4.35 7.31 12.47
C VAL A 52 -3.27 6.32 12.04
N VAL A 53 -2.89 6.30 10.75
CA VAL A 53 -1.79 5.45 10.24
C VAL A 53 -0.47 5.74 10.98
N ASN A 54 -0.12 7.01 11.20
CA ASN A 54 1.08 7.38 11.95
C ASN A 54 1.07 6.83 13.39
N ILE A 55 -0.09 6.87 14.06
CA ILE A 55 -0.26 6.29 15.41
C ILE A 55 -0.06 4.76 15.35
N VAL A 56 -0.63 4.08 14.37
CA VAL A 56 -0.47 2.63 14.19
C VAL A 56 0.98 2.25 13.94
N VAL A 57 1.69 2.99 13.08
CA VAL A 57 3.13 2.80 12.84
C VAL A 57 3.93 3.00 14.12
N TRP A 58 3.56 3.94 14.99
CA TRP A 58 4.18 4.09 16.30
C TRP A 58 4.00 2.84 17.18
N PHE A 59 2.80 2.26 17.24
CA PHE A 59 2.56 0.99 17.94
C PHE A 59 3.36 -0.17 17.34
N MET A 60 3.46 -0.26 16.01
CA MET A 60 4.30 -1.26 15.35
C MET A 60 5.76 -1.15 15.77
N TYR A 61 6.31 0.07 15.82
CA TYR A 61 7.67 0.30 16.29
C TYR A 61 7.87 -0.16 17.73
N LYS A 62 6.94 0.20 18.62
CA LYS A 62 7.01 -0.25 20.03
C LYS A 62 7.01 -1.76 20.15
N LEU A 63 6.17 -2.44 19.36
CA LEU A 63 6.12 -3.90 19.33
C LEU A 63 7.44 -4.49 18.84
N LEU A 64 7.93 -4.07 17.67
CA LEU A 64 9.10 -4.63 17.00
C LEU A 64 10.40 -4.38 17.79
N MET A 65 10.56 -3.18 18.37
CA MET A 65 11.68 -2.84 19.24
C MET A 65 11.70 -3.71 20.50
N ASN A 66 10.55 -3.95 21.11
CA ASN A 66 10.44 -4.81 22.29
C ASN A 66 10.66 -6.30 21.94
N ALA A 67 10.20 -6.72 20.77
CA ALA A 67 10.42 -8.05 20.24
C ALA A 67 11.86 -8.29 19.75
N GLN A 68 12.60 -7.24 19.39
CA GLN A 68 13.93 -7.29 18.78
C GLN A 68 13.99 -8.17 17.52
N GLY A 69 12.93 -8.14 16.71
CA GLY A 69 12.77 -8.96 15.53
C GLY A 69 11.61 -8.53 14.65
N ASP A 70 11.14 -9.42 13.81
CA ASP A 70 9.94 -9.23 12.99
C ASP A 70 8.67 -9.64 13.76
N ILE A 71 7.50 -9.57 13.09
CA ILE A 71 6.22 -9.93 13.70
C ILE A 71 6.17 -11.41 14.10
N ILE A 72 6.86 -12.28 13.37
CA ILE A 72 6.92 -13.71 13.68
C ILE A 72 7.68 -13.94 14.99
N ASP A 73 8.79 -13.21 15.19
CA ASP A 73 9.54 -13.24 16.44
C ASP A 73 8.71 -12.71 17.60
N ALA A 74 7.94 -11.62 17.37
CA ALA A 74 7.04 -11.06 18.38
C ALA A 74 5.95 -12.07 18.81
N HIS A 75 5.27 -12.67 17.84
CA HIS A 75 4.25 -13.68 18.11
C HIS A 75 4.81 -14.90 18.83
N LYS A 76 5.94 -15.45 18.38
CA LYS A 76 6.56 -16.62 19.01
C LYS A 76 7.05 -16.35 20.43
N LYS A 77 7.57 -15.15 20.69
CA LYS A 77 7.99 -14.75 22.04
C LYS A 77 6.83 -14.62 23.01
N PHE A 78 5.67 -14.22 22.53
CA PHE A 78 4.50 -13.97 23.37
C PHE A 78 3.60 -15.23 23.52
N PHE A 79 3.24 -15.86 22.39
CA PHE A 79 2.28 -16.96 22.32
C PHE A 79 2.92 -18.37 22.21
N GLY A 80 4.27 -18.44 22.17
CA GLY A 80 4.97 -19.69 21.91
C GLY A 80 5.02 -20.07 20.43
N ASN A 81 5.69 -21.19 20.11
CA ASN A 81 5.98 -21.54 18.73
C ASN A 81 4.74 -21.89 17.88
N ILE A 82 3.78 -22.62 18.44
CA ILE A 82 2.61 -23.12 17.67
C ILE A 82 1.64 -21.99 17.39
N VAL A 83 1.09 -21.37 18.46
CA VAL A 83 0.12 -20.30 18.35
C VAL A 83 0.72 -19.06 17.66
N GLY A 84 1.96 -18.71 18.01
CA GLY A 84 2.66 -17.59 17.37
C GLY A 84 2.90 -17.81 15.88
N SER A 85 3.18 -19.05 15.45
CA SER A 85 3.29 -19.35 14.02
C SER A 85 1.94 -19.28 13.29
N ALA A 86 0.85 -19.75 13.93
CA ALA A 86 -0.49 -19.69 13.37
C ALA A 86 -0.97 -18.23 13.16
N LEU A 87 -0.79 -17.37 14.18
CA LEU A 87 -1.11 -15.94 14.07
C LEU A 87 -0.27 -15.22 13.01
N SER A 88 1.03 -15.57 12.94
CA SER A 88 1.91 -15.03 11.89
C SER A 88 1.45 -15.46 10.51
N LEU A 89 0.99 -16.70 10.35
CA LEU A 89 0.50 -17.22 9.07
C LEU A 89 -0.70 -16.41 8.55
N LEU A 90 -1.61 -15.94 9.42
CA LEU A 90 -2.72 -15.08 9.02
C LEU A 90 -2.23 -13.76 8.39
N ILE A 91 -1.18 -13.15 8.96
CA ILE A 91 -0.59 -11.93 8.37
C ILE A 91 0.08 -12.24 7.03
N LEU A 92 0.75 -13.40 6.89
CA LEU A 92 1.37 -13.79 5.62
C LEU A 92 0.33 -14.08 4.55
N ILE A 93 -0.80 -14.70 4.90
CA ILE A 93 -1.94 -14.92 4.00
C ILE A 93 -2.49 -13.56 3.54
N TYR A 94 -2.64 -12.59 4.45
CA TYR A 94 -3.04 -11.24 4.08
C TYR A 94 -2.08 -10.63 3.03
N TYR A 95 -0.74 -10.75 3.19
CA TYR A 95 0.20 -10.23 2.19
C TYR A 95 0.03 -10.89 0.82
N VAL A 96 -0.29 -12.18 0.77
CA VAL A 96 -0.59 -12.88 -0.49
C VAL A 96 -1.87 -12.33 -1.11
N ILE A 97 -2.95 -12.21 -0.32
CA ILE A 97 -4.23 -11.64 -0.77
C ILE A 97 -4.04 -10.21 -1.28
N ALA A 98 -3.30 -9.37 -0.55
CA ALA A 98 -2.98 -8.00 -0.95
C ALA A 98 -2.18 -7.96 -2.26
N SER A 99 -1.22 -8.89 -2.47
CA SER A 99 -0.48 -8.97 -3.72
C SER A 99 -1.37 -9.31 -4.92
N ILE A 100 -2.31 -10.23 -4.75
CA ILE A 100 -3.30 -10.58 -5.78
C ILE A 100 -4.20 -9.39 -6.11
N SER A 101 -4.69 -8.69 -5.08
CA SER A 101 -5.54 -7.50 -5.23
C SER A 101 -4.84 -6.41 -6.05
N VAL A 102 -3.59 -6.07 -5.69
CA VAL A 102 -2.80 -5.06 -6.41
C VAL A 102 -2.53 -5.48 -7.86
N LEU A 103 -2.15 -6.73 -8.08
CA LEU A 103 -1.88 -7.27 -9.42
C LEU A 103 -3.12 -7.18 -10.30
N ARG A 104 -4.25 -7.66 -9.81
CA ARG A 104 -5.50 -7.73 -10.60
C ARG A 104 -6.09 -6.35 -10.89
N LEU A 105 -6.06 -5.45 -9.90
CA LEU A 105 -6.49 -4.06 -10.10
C LEU A 105 -5.63 -3.34 -11.16
N TYR A 106 -4.32 -3.55 -11.16
CA TYR A 106 -3.47 -2.95 -12.18
C TYR A 106 -3.75 -3.51 -13.58
N ILE A 107 -3.89 -4.83 -13.71
CA ILE A 107 -4.24 -5.48 -14.99
C ILE A 107 -5.56 -4.91 -15.52
N GLU A 108 -6.55 -4.72 -14.66
CA GLU A 108 -7.84 -4.15 -15.05
C GLU A 108 -7.70 -2.71 -15.58
N ILE A 109 -6.87 -1.88 -14.93
CA ILE A 109 -6.60 -0.53 -15.45
C ILE A 109 -5.99 -0.58 -16.84
N VAL A 110 -5.02 -1.45 -17.07
CA VAL A 110 -4.39 -1.62 -18.39
C VAL A 110 -5.42 -2.09 -19.43
N GLN A 111 -6.29 -3.03 -19.06
CA GLN A 111 -7.37 -3.54 -19.94
C GLN A 111 -8.41 -2.47 -20.26
N VAL A 112 -8.80 -1.65 -19.29
CA VAL A 112 -9.86 -0.64 -19.50
C VAL A 112 -9.34 0.58 -20.27
N TRP A 113 -8.10 0.99 -20.04
CA TRP A 113 -7.59 2.28 -20.53
C TRP A 113 -6.62 2.18 -21.71
N MET A 114 -5.88 1.08 -21.85
CA MET A 114 -4.81 0.98 -22.87
C MET A 114 -5.05 -0.12 -23.88
N PHE A 115 -5.25 -1.35 -23.41
CA PHE A 115 -5.27 -2.55 -24.24
C PHE A 115 -6.45 -3.46 -23.88
N PRO A 116 -7.66 -3.18 -24.40
CA PRO A 116 -8.86 -3.97 -24.04
C PRO A 116 -8.77 -5.46 -24.37
N SER A 117 -8.00 -5.82 -25.40
CA SER A 117 -7.83 -7.20 -25.85
C SER A 117 -6.71 -7.98 -25.16
N ILE A 118 -5.95 -7.33 -24.27
CA ILE A 118 -4.85 -8.03 -23.60
C ILE A 118 -5.37 -9.04 -22.59
N SER A 119 -4.84 -10.25 -22.65
CA SER A 119 -5.27 -11.32 -21.74
C SER A 119 -4.69 -11.15 -20.34
N THR A 120 -5.52 -11.43 -19.32
CA THR A 120 -5.11 -11.38 -17.91
C THR A 120 -3.92 -12.31 -17.63
N TRP A 121 -3.91 -13.52 -18.23
CA TRP A 121 -2.84 -14.49 -18.01
C TRP A 121 -1.49 -13.99 -18.50
N LEU A 122 -1.43 -13.31 -19.65
CA LEU A 122 -0.18 -12.80 -20.22
C LEU A 122 0.45 -11.72 -19.33
N LEU A 123 -0.34 -10.71 -18.93
CA LEU A 123 0.16 -9.65 -18.06
C LEU A 123 0.54 -10.17 -16.67
N SER A 124 -0.27 -11.05 -16.09
CA SER A 124 0.01 -11.59 -14.76
C SER A 124 1.29 -12.41 -14.73
N ILE A 125 1.54 -13.27 -15.75
CA ILE A 125 2.76 -14.07 -15.80
C ILE A 125 4.01 -13.20 -15.98
N ILE A 126 3.95 -12.19 -16.85
CA ILE A 126 5.08 -11.27 -17.08
C ILE A 126 5.42 -10.52 -15.78
N ILE A 127 4.42 -9.94 -15.10
CA ILE A 127 4.64 -9.17 -13.88
C ILE A 127 5.16 -10.09 -12.76
N LEU A 128 4.59 -11.28 -12.59
CA LEU A 128 5.02 -12.22 -11.55
C LEU A 128 6.43 -12.76 -11.82
N LEU A 129 6.82 -12.99 -13.07
CA LEU A 129 8.20 -13.38 -13.42
C LEU A 129 9.20 -12.26 -13.11
N LEU A 130 8.86 -11.00 -13.41
CA LEU A 130 9.68 -9.85 -13.02
C LEU A 130 9.81 -9.74 -11.50
N CYS A 131 8.72 -9.90 -10.76
CA CYS A 131 8.74 -9.91 -9.30
C CYS A 131 9.56 -11.08 -8.75
N TYR A 132 9.43 -12.27 -9.34
CA TYR A 132 10.26 -13.42 -8.98
C TYR A 132 11.76 -13.13 -9.16
N TYR A 133 12.15 -12.54 -10.29
CA TYR A 133 13.52 -12.15 -10.56
C TYR A 133 14.05 -11.15 -9.51
N ILE A 134 13.28 -10.09 -9.21
CA ILE A 134 13.63 -9.06 -8.23
C ILE A 134 13.78 -9.66 -6.82
N VAL A 135 12.79 -10.46 -6.38
CA VAL A 135 12.79 -11.06 -5.04
C VAL A 135 13.92 -12.08 -4.89
N SER A 136 14.25 -12.82 -5.97
CA SER A 136 15.38 -13.75 -6.00
C SER A 136 16.73 -13.07 -5.82
N GLY A 137 16.84 -11.79 -6.23
CA GLY A 137 18.01 -10.94 -6.00
C GLY A 137 18.20 -10.52 -4.53
N GLY A 138 17.24 -10.82 -3.66
CA GLY A 138 17.27 -10.55 -2.21
C GLY A 138 16.76 -9.18 -1.80
N PHE A 139 16.74 -8.95 -0.49
CA PHE A 139 16.08 -7.76 0.11
C PHE A 139 16.60 -6.42 -0.43
N ARG A 140 17.93 -6.31 -0.65
CA ARG A 140 18.51 -5.06 -1.17
C ARG A 140 18.03 -4.69 -2.57
N VAL A 141 17.80 -5.70 -3.42
CA VAL A 141 17.25 -5.47 -4.77
C VAL A 141 15.80 -5.01 -4.66
N VAL A 142 15.00 -5.65 -3.81
CA VAL A 142 13.60 -5.25 -3.54
C VAL A 142 13.53 -3.80 -3.05
N VAL A 143 14.41 -3.40 -2.11
CA VAL A 143 14.47 -2.02 -1.62
C VAL A 143 14.98 -1.06 -2.70
N GLY A 144 15.91 -1.49 -3.56
CA GLY A 144 16.38 -0.70 -4.70
C GLY A 144 15.24 -0.35 -5.67
N ILE A 145 14.37 -1.30 -5.98
CA ILE A 145 13.17 -1.05 -6.80
C ILE A 145 12.19 -0.12 -6.07
N ALA A 146 12.00 -0.27 -4.75
CA ALA A 146 11.17 0.64 -3.96
C ALA A 146 11.71 2.08 -3.99
N PHE A 147 13.02 2.26 -3.91
CA PHE A 147 13.68 3.56 -4.03
C PHE A 147 13.47 4.18 -5.41
N LEU A 148 13.75 3.44 -6.48
CA LEU A 148 13.54 3.91 -7.86
C LEU A 148 12.07 4.25 -8.12
N SER A 149 11.16 3.41 -7.67
CA SER A 149 9.72 3.63 -7.75
C SER A 149 9.30 4.92 -7.03
N GLY A 150 9.90 5.22 -5.87
CA GLY A 150 9.65 6.45 -5.11
C GLY A 150 10.08 7.70 -5.88
N LEU A 151 11.30 7.71 -6.42
CA LEU A 151 11.82 8.82 -7.23
C LEU A 151 10.99 9.05 -8.50
N PHE A 152 10.67 7.97 -9.21
CA PHE A 152 9.89 8.06 -10.45
C PHE A 152 8.46 8.58 -10.18
N THR A 153 7.87 8.17 -9.07
CA THR A 153 6.56 8.66 -8.65
C THR A 153 6.59 10.15 -8.31
N ALA A 154 7.62 10.63 -7.60
CA ALA A 154 7.74 12.05 -7.28
C ALA A 154 7.78 12.91 -8.56
N LEU A 155 8.51 12.45 -9.59
CA LEU A 155 8.56 13.13 -10.90
C LEU A 155 7.19 13.15 -11.59
N LEU A 156 6.49 12.01 -11.62
CA LEU A 156 5.16 11.93 -12.23
C LEU A 156 4.12 12.78 -11.52
N TRP A 157 4.17 12.82 -10.18
CA TRP A 157 3.26 13.66 -9.42
C TRP A 157 3.49 15.14 -9.68
N ALA A 158 4.73 15.58 -9.86
CA ALA A 158 5.01 16.96 -10.27
C ALA A 158 4.33 17.30 -11.60
N LEU A 159 4.33 16.38 -12.56
CA LEU A 159 3.61 16.54 -13.83
C LEU A 159 2.09 16.50 -13.68
N LEU A 160 1.56 15.63 -12.79
CA LEU A 160 0.13 15.51 -12.54
C LEU A 160 -0.46 16.72 -11.78
N PHE A 161 0.38 17.45 -11.02
CA PHE A 161 -0.03 18.70 -10.39
C PHE A 161 0.01 19.90 -11.34
N HIS A 162 0.53 19.72 -12.55
CA HIS A 162 0.35 20.69 -13.62
C HIS A 162 -1.12 20.65 -14.09
N LEU A 163 -1.99 21.26 -13.28
CA LEU A 163 -3.43 21.23 -13.51
C LEU A 163 -3.79 22.08 -14.73
N PRO A 164 -4.74 21.63 -15.56
CA PRO A 164 -5.28 22.46 -16.62
C PRO A 164 -6.14 23.57 -16.01
N HIS A 165 -5.58 24.77 -15.86
CA HIS A 165 -6.23 25.94 -15.22
C HIS A 165 -7.63 26.21 -15.73
N LYS A 166 -7.90 25.89 -17.00
CA LYS A 166 -9.22 26.05 -17.64
C LYS A 166 -10.35 25.29 -16.94
N TYR A 167 -10.05 24.20 -16.23
CA TYR A 167 -11.04 23.31 -15.59
C TYR A 167 -11.06 23.43 -14.08
N ILE A 168 -10.34 24.40 -13.51
CA ILE A 168 -10.33 24.62 -12.06
C ILE A 168 -11.57 25.41 -11.66
N HIS A 169 -12.40 24.83 -10.78
CA HIS A 169 -13.57 25.43 -10.18
C HIS A 169 -13.39 25.53 -8.68
N MET A 170 -12.97 26.70 -8.20
CA MET A 170 -12.75 26.94 -6.75
C MET A 170 -14.04 26.82 -5.94
N ASP A 171 -15.17 27.14 -6.55
CA ASP A 171 -16.50 27.06 -5.93
C ASP A 171 -16.90 25.64 -5.53
N ASN A 172 -16.31 24.62 -6.16
CA ASN A 172 -16.58 23.22 -5.83
C ASN A 172 -16.20 22.85 -4.38
N ILE A 173 -15.23 23.55 -3.79
CA ILE A 173 -14.71 23.22 -2.45
C ILE A 173 -15.41 24.05 -1.36
N LEU A 174 -16.22 25.00 -1.74
CA LEU A 174 -16.91 25.87 -0.81
C LEU A 174 -18.40 25.49 -0.68
N PRO A 175 -18.96 25.56 0.55
CA PRO A 175 -18.32 25.90 1.82
C PRO A 175 -17.47 24.76 2.39
N ILE A 176 -16.38 25.08 3.09
CA ILE A 176 -15.57 24.11 3.83
C ILE A 176 -16.28 23.77 5.15
N PHE A 177 -16.24 22.51 5.60
CA PHE A 177 -16.93 21.99 6.80
C PHE A 177 -18.46 21.97 6.68
N ASP A 178 -18.96 21.67 5.49
CA ASP A 178 -20.41 21.50 5.25
C ASP A 178 -20.94 20.15 5.78
N HIS A 179 -20.05 19.18 5.97
CA HIS A 179 -20.36 17.85 6.47
C HIS A 179 -20.10 17.68 7.97
N SER A 180 -20.86 16.78 8.62
CA SER A 180 -20.70 16.51 10.04
C SER A 180 -19.36 15.81 10.35
N PHE A 181 -18.88 15.96 11.58
CA PHE A 181 -17.69 15.25 12.04
C PHE A 181 -17.82 13.71 11.91
N LYS A 182 -19.03 13.19 12.04
CA LYS A 182 -19.34 11.76 11.83
C LYS A 182 -19.10 11.36 10.37
N ASP A 183 -19.52 12.18 9.42
CA ASP A 183 -19.33 11.92 8.00
C ASP A 183 -17.84 11.96 7.62
N LEU A 184 -17.09 12.91 8.20
CA LEU A 184 -15.63 12.95 8.06
C LEU A 184 -14.96 11.69 8.61
N LEU A 185 -15.41 11.13 9.74
CA LEU A 185 -14.87 9.88 10.29
C LEU A 185 -15.22 8.67 9.42
N LEU A 186 -16.42 8.61 8.84
CA LEU A 186 -16.80 7.54 7.90
C LEU A 186 -15.93 7.59 6.64
N SER A 187 -15.76 8.77 6.07
CA SER A 187 -14.87 9.00 4.93
C SER A 187 -13.41 8.69 5.28
N ALA A 188 -12.93 9.05 6.50
CA ALA A 188 -11.59 8.71 6.97
C ALA A 188 -11.38 7.19 7.06
N LYS A 189 -12.38 6.43 7.54
CA LYS A 189 -12.35 4.97 7.52
C LYS A 189 -12.16 4.42 6.09
N ASN A 190 -12.84 5.00 5.11
CA ASN A 190 -12.68 4.62 3.70
C ASN A 190 -11.29 5.02 3.15
N SER A 191 -10.75 6.15 3.59
CA SER A 191 -9.39 6.59 3.26
C SER A 191 -8.31 5.65 3.83
N ILE A 192 -8.49 5.15 5.05
CA ILE A 192 -7.62 4.17 5.71
C ILE A 192 -7.42 2.93 4.84
N TYR A 193 -8.47 2.43 4.19
CA TYR A 193 -8.37 1.28 3.30
C TYR A 193 -7.42 1.51 2.12
N THR A 194 -7.42 2.73 1.58
CA THR A 194 -6.58 3.08 0.43
C THR A 194 -5.13 3.31 0.83
N MET A 195 -4.88 3.71 2.08
CA MET A 195 -3.55 4.00 2.62
C MET A 195 -2.83 2.77 3.21
N ALA A 196 -3.29 1.54 2.93
CA ALA A 196 -2.61 0.30 3.29
C ALA A 196 -1.23 0.21 2.60
N GLY A 197 -0.34 -0.65 3.13
CA GLY A 197 1.02 -0.85 2.63
C GLY A 197 2.10 -0.59 3.69
N PHE A 198 1.84 0.26 4.70
CA PHE A 198 2.77 0.54 5.80
C PHE A 198 3.04 -0.70 6.68
N GLU A 199 2.16 -1.68 6.66
CA GLU A 199 2.25 -2.94 7.41
C GLU A 199 3.42 -3.82 7.00
N ILE A 200 4.02 -3.54 5.84
CA ILE A 200 5.26 -4.18 5.41
C ILE A 200 6.39 -4.01 6.43
N LEU A 201 6.33 -2.94 7.24
CA LEU A 201 7.23 -2.65 8.34
C LEU A 201 7.39 -3.83 9.28
N LEU A 202 6.30 -4.59 9.54
CA LEU A 202 6.30 -5.74 10.44
C LEU A 202 7.29 -6.85 10.03
N MET A 203 7.62 -6.94 8.74
CA MET A 203 8.56 -7.94 8.20
C MET A 203 9.92 -7.35 7.85
N VAL A 204 10.01 -6.08 7.45
CA VAL A 204 11.26 -5.47 7.00
C VAL A 204 12.11 -4.90 8.14
N PHE A 205 11.53 -4.66 9.31
CA PHE A 205 12.19 -4.00 10.45
C PHE A 205 13.58 -4.59 10.80
N PRO A 206 13.82 -5.93 10.89
CA PRO A 206 15.13 -6.46 11.24
C PRO A 206 16.22 -6.20 10.19
N PHE A 207 15.83 -5.80 8.98
CA PHE A 207 16.74 -5.48 7.87
C PHE A 207 17.09 -4.00 7.79
N ILE A 208 16.57 -3.19 8.69
CA ILE A 208 16.91 -1.77 8.78
C ILE A 208 18.02 -1.60 9.83
N ARG A 209 19.11 -0.92 9.44
CA ARG A 209 20.17 -0.57 10.40
C ARG A 209 19.60 0.38 11.45
N ASN A 210 20.04 0.23 12.71
CA ASN A 210 19.66 1.11 13.81
C ASN A 210 18.13 1.33 13.87
N GLY A 211 17.36 0.26 14.13
CA GLY A 211 15.91 0.28 14.18
C GLY A 211 15.30 1.48 14.92
N ASN A 212 15.91 1.91 16.05
CA ASN A 212 15.43 3.05 16.82
C ASN A 212 15.45 4.37 16.02
N SER A 213 16.50 4.62 15.25
CA SER A 213 16.62 5.86 14.44
C SER A 213 15.78 5.82 13.17
N SER A 214 15.29 4.64 12.78
CA SER A 214 14.50 4.46 11.54
C SER A 214 13.03 4.86 11.69
N GLN A 215 12.50 4.96 12.90
CA GLN A 215 11.10 5.31 13.16
C GLN A 215 10.70 6.63 12.50
N LYS A 216 11.55 7.66 12.62
CA LYS A 216 11.29 8.95 11.98
C LYS A 216 11.10 8.85 10.47
N PHE A 217 11.88 8.00 9.79
CA PHE A 217 11.77 7.82 8.34
C PHE A 217 10.49 7.07 7.95
N ALA A 218 10.04 6.13 8.76
CA ALA A 218 8.74 5.49 8.54
C ALA A 218 7.59 6.49 8.70
N GLN A 219 7.60 7.29 9.76
CA GLN A 219 6.59 8.32 10.00
C GLN A 219 6.60 9.41 8.93
N TRP A 220 7.77 9.87 8.50
CA TRP A 220 7.89 10.78 7.36
C TRP A 220 7.39 10.15 6.06
N GLY A 221 7.59 8.84 5.86
CA GLY A 221 7.04 8.09 4.73
C GLY A 221 5.50 8.12 4.73
N VAL A 222 4.87 7.86 5.88
CA VAL A 222 3.42 7.94 6.04
C VAL A 222 2.92 9.38 5.83
N ALA A 223 3.59 10.38 6.44
CA ALA A 223 3.20 11.78 6.28
C ALA A 223 3.29 12.24 4.81
N PHE A 224 4.33 11.84 4.09
CA PHE A 224 4.46 12.12 2.66
C PHE A 224 3.36 11.44 1.84
N SER A 225 3.07 10.16 2.13
CA SER A 225 1.95 9.46 1.47
C SER A 225 0.62 10.17 1.74
N THR A 226 0.38 10.58 2.99
CA THR A 226 -0.82 11.35 3.37
C THR A 226 -0.92 12.64 2.57
N LEU A 227 0.18 13.40 2.45
CA LEU A 227 0.23 14.61 1.65
C LEU A 227 -0.15 14.33 0.19
N VAL A 228 0.42 13.28 -0.42
CA VAL A 228 0.13 12.88 -1.81
C VAL A 228 -1.34 12.52 -1.98
N PHE A 229 -1.93 11.74 -1.07
CA PHE A 229 -3.35 11.38 -1.11
C PHE A 229 -4.25 12.61 -0.92
N THR A 230 -3.93 13.48 0.04
CA THR A 230 -4.68 14.72 0.30
C THR A 230 -4.67 15.64 -0.92
N LEU A 231 -3.48 15.90 -1.48
CA LEU A 231 -3.37 16.71 -2.69
C LEU A 231 -4.07 16.05 -3.89
N SER A 232 -4.03 14.72 -3.99
CA SER A 232 -4.76 14.00 -5.03
C SER A 232 -6.27 14.15 -4.89
N ALA A 233 -6.84 14.06 -3.68
CA ALA A 233 -8.25 14.29 -3.43
C ALA A 233 -8.63 15.75 -3.73
N PHE A 234 -7.92 16.68 -3.11
CA PHE A 234 -8.15 18.12 -3.25
C PHE A 234 -8.16 18.59 -4.71
N THR A 235 -7.11 18.22 -5.47
CA THR A 235 -7.02 18.57 -6.88
C THR A 235 -8.08 17.87 -7.75
N THR A 236 -8.55 16.70 -7.37
CA THR A 236 -9.66 16.04 -8.05
C THR A 236 -10.96 16.78 -7.83
N PHE A 237 -11.24 17.22 -6.61
CA PHE A 237 -12.44 17.97 -6.24
C PHE A 237 -12.48 19.37 -6.88
N LEU A 238 -11.32 19.99 -7.11
CA LEU A 238 -11.22 21.24 -7.88
C LEU A 238 -11.62 21.08 -9.36
N LEU A 239 -11.39 19.88 -9.93
CA LEU A 239 -11.50 19.68 -11.39
C LEU A 239 -12.79 18.96 -11.80
N LEU A 240 -13.40 18.17 -10.93
CA LEU A 240 -14.56 17.35 -11.25
C LEU A 240 -15.74 17.75 -10.37
N SER A 241 -16.93 17.89 -10.96
CA SER A 241 -18.16 18.05 -10.21
C SER A 241 -18.56 16.76 -9.46
N GLU A 242 -19.41 16.87 -8.42
CA GLU A 242 -19.89 15.71 -7.65
C GLU A 242 -20.50 14.63 -8.55
N LYS A 243 -21.36 15.03 -9.49
CA LYS A 243 -21.97 14.11 -10.46
C LYS A 243 -20.93 13.38 -11.31
N GLN A 244 -19.83 14.05 -11.68
CA GLN A 244 -18.74 13.42 -12.43
C GLN A 244 -17.98 12.42 -11.55
N ILE A 245 -17.69 12.76 -10.30
CA ILE A 245 -16.98 11.88 -9.37
C ILE A 245 -17.77 10.59 -9.09
N GLU A 246 -19.08 10.66 -8.96
CA GLU A 246 -19.93 9.48 -8.76
C GLU A 246 -19.82 8.46 -9.88
N HIS A 247 -19.61 8.90 -11.12
CA HIS A 247 -19.55 8.03 -12.30
C HIS A 247 -18.14 7.66 -12.74
N VAL A 248 -17.11 8.41 -12.31
CA VAL A 248 -15.72 8.19 -12.72
C VAL A 248 -14.99 7.30 -11.72
N ILE A 249 -14.70 6.06 -12.10
CA ILE A 249 -14.03 5.08 -11.23
C ILE A 249 -12.57 5.45 -10.99
N TRP A 250 -11.85 5.87 -12.01
CA TRP A 250 -10.44 6.20 -11.99
C TRP A 250 -10.22 7.70 -12.23
N ALA A 251 -10.61 8.50 -11.24
CA ALA A 251 -10.67 9.97 -11.36
C ALA A 251 -9.31 10.58 -11.80
N ARG A 252 -8.19 10.08 -11.28
CA ARG A 252 -6.86 10.59 -11.63
C ARG A 252 -6.44 10.24 -13.06
N ILE A 253 -6.84 9.09 -13.59
CA ILE A 253 -6.59 8.72 -14.98
C ILE A 253 -7.46 9.59 -15.89
N TYR A 254 -8.72 9.81 -15.51
CA TYR A 254 -9.61 10.72 -16.23
C TYR A 254 -9.05 12.14 -16.31
N ILE A 255 -8.55 12.68 -15.19
CA ILE A 255 -7.90 14.00 -15.16
C ILE A 255 -6.63 14.00 -16.04
N ALA A 256 -5.83 12.93 -16.01
CA ALA A 256 -4.66 12.83 -16.87
C ALA A 256 -5.01 12.91 -18.36
N LYS A 257 -6.18 12.40 -18.76
CA LYS A 257 -6.69 12.52 -20.13
C LYS A 257 -7.05 13.97 -20.52
N LEU A 258 -7.36 14.84 -19.54
CA LEU A 258 -7.67 16.26 -19.77
C LEU A 258 -6.39 17.10 -19.93
N VAL A 259 -5.24 16.57 -19.56
CA VAL A 259 -3.95 17.27 -19.69
C VAL A 259 -3.43 17.10 -21.11
N HIS A 260 -3.33 18.19 -21.82
CA HIS A 260 -2.79 18.23 -23.19
C HIS A 260 -1.41 18.85 -23.20
N PHE A 261 -0.42 18.10 -23.66
CA PHE A 261 0.91 18.61 -23.96
C PHE A 261 1.06 18.72 -25.49
N PRO A 262 1.74 19.76 -26.03
CA PRO A 262 1.88 19.96 -27.48
C PRO A 262 2.51 18.79 -28.23
N PHE A 263 3.29 17.97 -27.51
CA PHE A 263 4.02 16.83 -28.07
C PHE A 263 3.51 15.48 -27.59
N LEU A 264 2.38 15.45 -26.82
CA LEU A 264 1.89 14.25 -26.18
C LEU A 264 0.36 14.19 -26.17
N GLU A 265 -0.19 13.41 -27.08
CA GLU A 265 -1.65 13.33 -27.26
C GLU A 265 -2.35 12.53 -26.15
N ARG A 266 -1.68 11.53 -25.56
CA ARG A 266 -2.28 10.57 -24.61
C ARG A 266 -1.44 10.40 -23.36
N PHE A 267 -1.47 11.44 -22.51
CA PHE A 267 -0.70 11.47 -21.26
C PHE A 267 -1.12 10.37 -20.27
N GLU A 268 -2.38 9.96 -20.30
CA GLU A 268 -2.89 8.88 -19.44
C GLU A 268 -2.15 7.54 -19.66
N TYR A 269 -1.65 7.28 -20.88
CA TYR A 269 -0.89 6.06 -21.18
C TYR A 269 0.49 6.08 -20.51
N ILE A 270 1.15 7.22 -20.49
CA ILE A 270 2.44 7.37 -19.78
C ILE A 270 2.22 7.19 -18.28
N LEU A 271 1.14 7.78 -17.75
CA LEU A 271 0.79 7.61 -16.35
C LEU A 271 0.61 6.14 -15.98
N ILE A 272 -0.24 5.41 -16.70
CA ILE A 272 -0.55 3.99 -16.43
C ILE A 272 0.71 3.12 -16.60
N SER A 273 1.48 3.32 -17.67
CA SER A 273 2.73 2.58 -17.90
C SER A 273 3.75 2.81 -16.79
N SER A 274 3.84 4.03 -16.31
CA SER A 274 4.73 4.42 -15.22
C SER A 274 4.34 3.79 -13.90
N PHE A 275 3.05 3.58 -13.68
CA PHE A 275 2.55 2.87 -12.49
C PHE A 275 2.97 1.41 -12.46
N LEU A 276 3.40 0.80 -13.57
CA LEU A 276 3.96 -0.55 -13.57
C LEU A 276 5.15 -0.68 -12.61
N ILE A 277 6.05 0.31 -12.58
CA ILE A 277 7.20 0.31 -11.66
C ILE A 277 6.73 0.32 -10.20
N LYS A 278 5.66 1.07 -9.91
CA LYS A 278 5.01 1.09 -8.58
C LYS A 278 4.45 -0.27 -8.21
N VAL A 279 3.68 -0.85 -9.09
CA VAL A 279 3.04 -2.16 -8.88
C VAL A 279 4.08 -3.25 -8.66
N ILE A 280 5.13 -3.28 -9.48
CA ILE A 280 6.25 -4.23 -9.33
C ILE A 280 6.93 -4.05 -7.95
N SER A 281 7.13 -2.81 -7.51
CA SER A 281 7.72 -2.53 -6.20
C SER A 281 6.85 -3.04 -5.05
N ILE A 282 5.55 -2.77 -5.07
CA ILE A 282 4.59 -3.24 -4.05
C ILE A 282 4.54 -4.76 -4.04
N LEU A 283 4.39 -5.38 -5.22
CA LEU A 283 4.35 -6.84 -5.35
C LEU A 283 5.64 -7.49 -4.86
N ALA A 284 6.81 -6.93 -5.22
CA ALA A 284 8.09 -7.45 -4.76
C ALA A 284 8.23 -7.41 -3.23
N LEU A 285 7.77 -6.33 -2.58
CA LEU A 285 7.76 -6.20 -1.11
C LEU A 285 6.81 -7.21 -0.46
N LEU A 286 5.60 -7.37 -0.97
CA LEU A 286 4.59 -8.30 -0.43
C LEU A 286 5.02 -9.77 -0.64
N LEU A 287 5.50 -10.13 -1.85
CA LEU A 287 5.98 -11.46 -2.17
C LEU A 287 7.27 -11.82 -1.42
N TRP A 288 8.18 -10.85 -1.23
CA TRP A 288 9.36 -11.05 -0.42
C TRP A 288 8.99 -11.32 1.04
N SER A 289 8.09 -10.53 1.61
CA SER A 289 7.66 -10.65 3.01
C SER A 289 6.94 -11.96 3.27
N SER A 290 5.98 -12.32 2.41
CA SER A 290 5.24 -13.57 2.54
C SER A 290 6.12 -14.80 2.33
N SER A 291 6.97 -14.83 1.28
CA SER A 291 7.87 -15.96 1.01
C SER A 291 8.92 -16.16 2.11
N ARG A 292 9.45 -15.04 2.64
CA ARG A 292 10.36 -15.07 3.78
C ARG A 292 9.66 -15.56 5.06
N GLY A 293 8.46 -15.09 5.32
CA GLY A 293 7.68 -15.50 6.49
C GLY A 293 7.39 -17.00 6.46
N LEU A 294 6.95 -17.54 5.33
CA LEU A 294 6.75 -18.99 5.16
C LEU A 294 8.05 -19.79 5.35
N LYS A 295 9.20 -19.27 4.86
CA LYS A 295 10.51 -19.88 5.15
C LYS A 295 10.79 -19.97 6.65
N LEU A 296 10.45 -18.93 7.44
CA LEU A 296 10.71 -18.89 8.89
C LEU A 296 9.77 -19.83 9.67
N ILE A 297 8.55 -20.03 9.20
CA ILE A 297 7.55 -20.89 9.85
C ILE A 297 7.79 -22.36 9.49
N PHE A 298 7.89 -22.67 8.18
CA PHE A 298 7.96 -24.05 7.69
C PHE A 298 9.39 -24.56 7.42
N LYS A 299 10.41 -23.70 7.58
CA LYS A 299 11.82 -24.00 7.30
C LYS A 299 12.10 -24.40 5.84
N TRP A 300 11.21 -24.06 4.91
CA TRP A 300 11.40 -24.30 3.47
C TRP A 300 12.39 -23.28 2.89
N LYS A 301 13.01 -23.63 1.74
CA LYS A 301 13.86 -22.66 1.02
C LYS A 301 12.98 -21.54 0.44
N GLN A 302 13.36 -20.29 0.62
CA GLN A 302 12.59 -19.11 0.17
C GLN A 302 12.23 -19.15 -1.33
N LYS A 303 13.09 -19.76 -2.16
CA LYS A 303 12.82 -19.94 -3.59
C LYS A 303 11.54 -20.75 -3.84
N TYR A 304 11.33 -21.83 -3.11
CA TYR A 304 10.14 -22.68 -3.29
C TYR A 304 8.86 -22.02 -2.75
N THR A 305 8.97 -21.32 -1.61
CA THR A 305 7.83 -20.56 -1.08
C THR A 305 7.44 -19.42 -1.98
N LEU A 306 8.39 -18.75 -2.62
CA LEU A 306 8.14 -17.69 -3.59
C LEU A 306 7.43 -18.22 -4.84
N ILE A 307 7.90 -19.35 -5.42
CA ILE A 307 7.23 -20.00 -6.56
C ILE A 307 5.80 -20.39 -6.18
N PHE A 308 5.63 -21.02 -5.02
CA PHE A 308 4.31 -21.45 -4.54
C PHE A 308 3.33 -20.27 -4.44
N ILE A 309 3.75 -19.15 -3.81
CA ILE A 309 2.91 -17.96 -3.71
C ILE A 309 2.64 -17.36 -5.08
N SER A 310 3.62 -17.29 -5.96
CA SER A 310 3.46 -16.74 -7.31
C SER A 310 2.47 -17.56 -8.13
N VAL A 311 2.50 -18.89 -8.03
CA VAL A 311 1.54 -19.78 -8.70
C VAL A 311 0.12 -19.57 -8.15
N ILE A 312 -0.04 -19.49 -6.83
CA ILE A 312 -1.35 -19.19 -6.22
C ILE A 312 -1.85 -17.82 -6.70
N SER A 313 -0.99 -16.79 -6.69
CA SER A 313 -1.36 -15.45 -7.13
C SER A 313 -1.77 -15.44 -8.60
N PHE A 314 -1.08 -16.20 -9.45
CA PHE A 314 -1.44 -16.36 -10.86
C PHE A 314 -2.82 -16.99 -11.00
N ILE A 315 -3.07 -18.14 -10.35
CA ILE A 315 -4.34 -18.88 -10.46
C ILE A 315 -5.50 -18.00 -9.97
N VAL A 316 -5.40 -17.42 -8.79
CA VAL A 316 -6.48 -16.59 -8.23
C VAL A 316 -6.73 -15.35 -9.08
N CYS A 317 -5.69 -14.75 -9.67
CA CYS A 317 -5.82 -13.64 -10.59
C CYS A 317 -6.66 -13.99 -11.83
N GLN A 318 -6.60 -15.25 -12.34
CA GLN A 318 -7.43 -15.70 -13.46
C GLN A 318 -8.90 -15.91 -13.06
N LEU A 319 -9.17 -16.30 -11.80
CA LEU A 319 -10.53 -16.55 -11.32
C LEU A 319 -11.34 -15.25 -11.11
N LEU A 320 -10.67 -14.11 -11.01
CA LEU A 320 -11.30 -12.81 -10.87
C LEU A 320 -11.57 -12.19 -12.25
N GLU A 321 -12.65 -12.60 -12.90
CA GLU A 321 -12.98 -12.20 -14.27
C GLU A 321 -13.72 -10.86 -14.33
N THR A 322 -14.74 -10.69 -13.48
CA THR A 322 -15.65 -9.56 -13.53
C THR A 322 -15.21 -8.41 -12.64
N ARG A 323 -15.57 -7.17 -13.03
CA ARG A 323 -15.35 -5.97 -12.21
C ARG A 323 -15.92 -6.12 -10.80
N TYR A 324 -17.08 -6.74 -10.67
CA TYR A 324 -17.71 -6.99 -9.37
C TYR A 324 -16.84 -7.86 -8.46
N GLN A 325 -16.30 -8.97 -9.00
CA GLN A 325 -15.43 -9.87 -8.26
C GLN A 325 -14.12 -9.18 -7.83
N ILE A 326 -13.53 -8.38 -8.73
CA ILE A 326 -12.30 -7.63 -8.45
C ILE A 326 -12.51 -6.62 -7.33
N ASN A 327 -13.60 -5.86 -7.39
CA ASN A 327 -13.94 -4.89 -6.34
C ASN A 327 -14.25 -5.59 -5.01
N ALA A 328 -15.07 -6.65 -5.03
CA ALA A 328 -15.37 -7.40 -3.82
C ALA A 328 -14.10 -7.97 -3.17
N PHE A 329 -13.17 -8.49 -3.98
CA PHE A 329 -11.89 -9.01 -3.49
C PHE A 329 -11.03 -7.91 -2.87
N ALA A 330 -10.96 -6.73 -3.48
CA ALA A 330 -10.25 -5.56 -2.94
C ALA A 330 -10.91 -5.07 -1.64
N ASP A 331 -12.25 -5.02 -1.57
CA ASP A 331 -12.98 -4.63 -0.37
C ASP A 331 -12.77 -5.60 0.79
N TYR A 332 -12.79 -6.92 0.54
CA TYR A 332 -12.46 -7.92 1.55
C TYR A 332 -11.02 -7.79 2.04
N THR A 333 -10.06 -7.58 1.12
CA THR A 333 -8.65 -7.34 1.47
C THR A 333 -8.52 -6.13 2.40
N SER A 334 -9.21 -5.06 2.09
CA SER A 334 -9.21 -3.81 2.86
C SER A 334 -9.81 -4.00 4.25
N ARG A 335 -10.93 -4.73 4.37
CA ARG A 335 -11.55 -5.07 5.67
C ARG A 335 -10.64 -5.91 6.54
N ILE A 336 -9.97 -6.93 5.98
CA ILE A 336 -8.99 -7.75 6.69
C ILE A 336 -7.84 -6.87 7.21
N SER A 337 -7.32 -5.96 6.37
CA SER A 337 -6.28 -4.98 6.75
C SER A 337 -6.69 -4.17 7.97
N LEU A 338 -7.93 -3.65 8.00
CA LEU A 338 -8.42 -2.84 9.11
C LEU A 338 -8.39 -3.62 10.44
N TYR A 339 -8.94 -4.84 10.46
CA TYR A 339 -8.99 -5.62 11.69
C TYR A 339 -7.58 -6.03 12.16
N ILE A 340 -6.70 -6.45 11.23
CA ILE A 340 -5.35 -6.89 11.61
C ILE A 340 -4.50 -5.70 12.06
N PHE A 341 -4.39 -4.64 11.27
CA PHE A 341 -3.37 -3.62 11.52
C PHE A 341 -3.87 -2.46 12.38
N TYR A 342 -5.15 -2.13 12.35
CA TYR A 342 -5.67 -1.01 13.13
C TYR A 342 -6.33 -1.44 14.46
N VAL A 343 -6.68 -2.72 14.61
CA VAL A 343 -7.25 -3.24 15.86
C VAL A 343 -6.27 -4.19 16.54
N TYR A 344 -5.93 -5.31 15.88
CA TYR A 344 -5.12 -6.34 16.50
C TYR A 344 -3.70 -5.87 16.85
N ILE A 345 -2.98 -5.24 15.92
CA ILE A 345 -1.58 -4.84 16.16
C ILE A 345 -1.44 -3.80 17.28
N PRO A 346 -2.24 -2.71 17.38
CA PRO A 346 -2.17 -1.81 18.51
C PRO A 346 -2.47 -2.51 19.86
N ILE A 347 -3.53 -3.32 19.93
CA ILE A 347 -3.87 -4.09 21.16
C ILE A 347 -2.70 -5.01 21.52
N PHE A 348 -2.19 -5.78 20.57
CA PHE A 348 -1.07 -6.69 20.80
C PHE A 348 0.19 -5.93 21.26
N SER A 349 0.47 -4.76 20.68
CA SER A 349 1.59 -3.91 21.10
C SER A 349 1.46 -3.45 22.55
N ILE A 350 0.27 -3.01 22.97
CA ILE A 350 0.00 -2.56 24.35
C ILE A 350 0.18 -3.73 25.33
N VAL A 351 -0.44 -4.87 25.05
CA VAL A 351 -0.34 -6.05 25.92
C VAL A 351 1.09 -6.55 26.03
N PHE A 352 1.84 -6.57 24.90
CA PHE A 352 3.24 -6.97 24.89
C PHE A 352 4.13 -6.06 25.76
N MET A 353 3.87 -4.73 25.72
CA MET A 353 4.59 -3.75 26.55
C MET A 353 4.32 -3.94 28.05
N ILE A 354 3.05 -4.16 28.44
CA ILE A 354 2.64 -4.37 29.85
C ILE A 354 3.32 -5.62 30.42
N MET A 355 3.30 -6.73 29.70
CA MET A 355 3.93 -7.98 30.16
C MET A 355 5.44 -7.87 30.32
N LYS A 356 6.11 -7.10 29.43
CA LYS A 356 7.55 -6.89 29.54
C LYS A 356 7.92 -6.02 30.73
N SER A 357 7.12 -4.99 31.02
CA SER A 357 7.30 -4.13 32.19
C SER A 357 7.12 -4.90 33.51
N GLY A 358 6.18 -5.85 33.56
CA GLY A 358 5.95 -6.71 34.73
C GLY A 358 7.06 -7.74 35.00
N LYS A 359 7.84 -8.13 33.99
CA LYS A 359 8.99 -9.04 34.14
C LYS A 359 10.31 -8.33 34.49
N ALA A 360 10.34 -7.01 34.42
CA ALA A 360 11.51 -6.18 34.76
C ALA A 360 11.47 -5.65 36.21
N LYS A 361 10.38 -5.90 36.94
CA LYS A 361 10.25 -5.76 38.40
C LYS A 361 10.43 -7.14 39.04
#